data_8722b969c7b19602bd78973ba635755a
#
_entry.id   8722b969c7b19602bd78973ba635755a
#
_cell.length_a   1.000
_cell.length_b   1.000
_cell.length_c   1.000
_cell.angle_alpha   90.00
_cell.angle_beta   90.00
_cell.angle_gamma   90.00
#
_symmetry.space_group_name_H-M   'P 1'
#
loop_
_entity.id
_entity.type
_entity.pdbx_description
1 polymer ?
#
loop_
_entity_poly.entity_id
_entity_poly.type
_entity_poly.pdbx_seq_one_letter_code
_entity_poly.pdbx_strand_id
1 'polypeptide(L)'
;EILAFKLDDNEKAITLLNDALTLNLSKLNKAKLKMKLADIYLFKEEVWEATLLYSQVDKSMKEEPIGHEARFKNAQLRYYIGEFDWALSVLNILKSATSKLIANDAMTLSLVISDNLEYDTIALQRLAKADYYIYQKKYELANKMLDSINIYNPNEVSMPYLLMRKAYIADENQDYNLADSLYKRVYQGYADSYMADDALMKDAVLLERFLDKKEEAMECYAKLIDEYTASVYVAQARNAYRRLRD
;
A
#
# COMPACT_ATOMS: atom_id res chain seq x y z
N GLU A 1 8.75 0.54 16.13
CA GLU A 1 8.95 0.98 14.73
C GLU A 1 10.39 1.45 14.49
N ILE A 2 10.89 2.45 15.20
CA ILE A 2 12.26 2.98 14.99
C ILE A 2 13.30 1.85 15.07
N LEU A 3 13.26 1.02 16.11
CA LEU A 3 14.19 -0.09 16.28
C LEU A 3 14.09 -1.11 15.12
N ALA A 4 12.90 -1.52 14.76
CA ALA A 4 12.69 -2.56 13.75
C ALA A 4 12.96 -2.08 12.31
N PHE A 5 12.43 -0.89 11.94
CA PHE A 5 12.40 -0.47 10.53
C PHE A 5 13.44 0.61 10.17
N LYS A 6 14.08 1.21 11.16
CA LYS A 6 15.12 2.24 10.92
C LYS A 6 16.51 1.84 11.42
N LEU A 7 16.60 1.08 12.52
CA LEU A 7 17.87 0.68 13.12
C LEU A 7 18.20 -0.80 12.88
N ASP A 8 17.32 -1.53 12.20
CA ASP A 8 17.44 -2.96 11.89
C ASP A 8 17.68 -3.87 13.12
N ASP A 9 17.21 -3.41 14.30
CA ASP A 9 17.30 -4.14 15.56
C ASP A 9 15.96 -4.85 15.87
N ASN A 10 15.60 -5.77 14.97
CA ASN A 10 14.34 -6.49 15.02
C ASN A 10 14.21 -7.35 16.30
N GLU A 11 15.29 -8.01 16.75
CA GLU A 11 15.26 -8.88 17.92
C GLU A 11 14.94 -8.09 19.19
N LYS A 12 15.56 -6.94 19.36
CA LYS A 12 15.27 -6.07 20.50
C LYS A 12 13.86 -5.51 20.45
N ALA A 13 13.38 -5.15 19.24
CA ALA A 13 12.00 -4.69 19.06
C ALA A 13 10.98 -5.79 19.43
N ILE A 14 11.21 -7.03 19.02
CA ILE A 14 10.39 -8.20 19.35
C ILE A 14 10.40 -8.44 20.87
N THR A 15 11.57 -8.43 21.50
CA THR A 15 11.70 -8.61 22.95
C THR A 15 10.89 -7.56 23.70
N LEU A 16 11.09 -6.27 23.39
CA LEU A 16 10.35 -5.18 24.03
C LEU A 16 8.84 -5.26 23.86
N LEU A 17 8.36 -5.68 22.69
CA LEU A 17 6.93 -5.84 22.42
C LEU A 17 6.36 -7.03 23.19
N ASN A 18 7.08 -8.15 23.28
CA ASN A 18 6.67 -9.31 24.06
C ASN A 18 6.63 -8.98 25.55
N ASP A 19 7.64 -8.29 26.10
CA ASP A 19 7.63 -7.84 27.49
C ASP A 19 6.45 -6.92 27.78
N ALA A 20 6.16 -5.98 26.87
CA ALA A 20 5.00 -5.11 27.00
C ALA A 20 3.67 -5.87 26.98
N LEU A 21 3.56 -6.97 26.24
CA LEU A 21 2.35 -7.80 26.18
C LEU A 21 2.09 -8.56 27.51
N THR A 22 3.09 -8.73 28.37
CA THR A 22 2.92 -9.33 29.71
C THR A 22 2.25 -8.39 30.72
N LEU A 23 2.27 -7.09 30.44
CA LEU A 23 1.70 -6.07 31.31
C LEU A 23 0.16 -6.10 31.29
N ASN A 24 -0.43 -5.56 32.36
CA ASN A 24 -1.89 -5.41 32.45
C ASN A 24 -2.37 -4.23 31.58
N LEU A 25 -2.54 -4.48 30.29
CA LEU A 25 -2.95 -3.50 29.31
C LEU A 25 -4.41 -3.68 28.89
N SER A 26 -5.04 -2.59 28.42
CA SER A 26 -6.35 -2.68 27.78
C SER A 26 -6.32 -3.58 26.54
N LYS A 27 -7.48 -4.14 26.20
CA LYS A 27 -7.65 -5.00 25.02
C LYS A 27 -7.16 -4.31 23.73
N LEU A 28 -7.47 -3.03 23.57
CA LEU A 28 -7.03 -2.22 22.42
C LEU A 28 -5.51 -2.07 22.37
N ASN A 29 -4.86 -1.78 23.51
CA ASN A 29 -3.41 -1.63 23.55
C ASN A 29 -2.70 -2.96 23.26
N LYS A 30 -3.22 -4.08 23.78
CA LYS A 30 -2.70 -5.41 23.43
C LYS A 30 -2.84 -5.70 21.93
N ALA A 31 -3.98 -5.32 21.32
CA ALA A 31 -4.18 -5.46 19.89
C ALA A 31 -3.16 -4.62 19.08
N LYS A 32 -2.94 -3.36 19.46
CA LYS A 32 -1.93 -2.50 18.82
C LYS A 32 -0.51 -3.08 18.90
N LEU A 33 -0.12 -3.62 20.06
CA LEU A 33 1.20 -4.25 20.21
C LEU A 33 1.32 -5.51 19.35
N LYS A 34 0.28 -6.35 19.29
CA LYS A 34 0.25 -7.54 18.44
C LYS A 34 0.34 -7.18 16.95
N MET A 35 -0.34 -6.11 16.50
CA MET A 35 -0.22 -5.62 15.12
C MET A 35 1.22 -5.25 14.79
N LYS A 36 1.88 -4.49 15.67
CA LYS A 36 3.29 -4.10 15.47
C LYS A 36 4.23 -5.31 15.46
N LEU A 37 4.01 -6.26 16.34
CA LEU A 37 4.78 -7.50 16.40
C LEU A 37 4.58 -8.34 15.12
N ALA A 38 3.35 -8.42 14.62
CA ALA A 38 3.04 -9.09 13.36
C ALA A 38 3.72 -8.40 12.16
N ASP A 39 3.73 -7.06 12.12
CA ASP A 39 4.43 -6.30 11.09
C ASP A 39 5.94 -6.61 11.07
N ILE A 40 6.57 -6.74 12.24
CA ILE A 40 8.00 -7.09 12.34
C ILE A 40 8.25 -8.53 11.90
N TYR A 41 7.42 -9.49 12.31
CA TYR A 41 7.55 -10.87 11.86
C TYR A 41 7.37 -11.00 10.35
N LEU A 42 6.40 -10.29 9.77
CA LEU A 42 6.23 -10.27 8.32
C LEU A 42 7.46 -9.67 7.62
N PHE A 43 8.03 -8.59 8.16
CA PHE A 43 9.26 -7.99 7.64
C PHE A 43 10.44 -8.97 7.65
N LYS A 44 10.54 -9.81 8.68
CA LYS A 44 11.55 -10.87 8.84
C LYS A 44 11.27 -12.15 8.03
N GLU A 45 10.20 -12.20 7.25
CA GLU A 45 9.74 -13.39 6.51
C GLU A 45 9.19 -14.50 7.43
N GLU A 46 8.94 -14.22 8.68
CA GLU A 46 8.32 -15.14 9.65
C GLU A 46 6.78 -15.11 9.49
N VAL A 47 6.32 -15.67 8.38
CA VAL A 47 4.94 -15.57 7.87
C VAL A 47 3.92 -16.18 8.84
N TRP A 48 4.26 -17.29 9.51
CA TRP A 48 3.35 -18.00 10.42
C TRP A 48 3.06 -17.19 11.68
N GLU A 49 4.08 -16.60 12.27
CA GLU A 49 4.00 -15.74 13.44
C GLU A 49 3.17 -14.50 13.14
N ALA A 50 3.42 -13.87 12.00
CA ALA A 50 2.64 -12.72 11.53
C ALA A 50 1.16 -13.08 11.34
N THR A 51 0.88 -14.19 10.63
CA THR A 51 -0.48 -14.69 10.40
C THR A 51 -1.22 -14.96 11.70
N LEU A 52 -0.56 -15.61 12.66
CA LEU A 52 -1.15 -15.93 13.96
C LEU A 52 -1.57 -14.66 14.71
N LEU A 53 -0.69 -13.66 14.76
CA LEU A 53 -0.94 -12.41 15.48
C LEU A 53 -2.04 -11.58 14.82
N TYR A 54 -2.02 -11.42 13.47
CA TYR A 54 -3.11 -10.75 12.75
C TYR A 54 -4.46 -11.46 13.00
N SER A 55 -4.49 -12.80 12.94
CA SER A 55 -5.72 -13.57 13.18
C SER A 55 -6.23 -13.43 14.62
N GLN A 56 -5.33 -13.35 15.60
CA GLN A 56 -5.71 -13.10 17.01
C GLN A 56 -6.32 -11.70 17.17
N VAL A 57 -5.78 -10.68 16.50
CA VAL A 57 -6.33 -9.31 16.56
C VAL A 57 -7.67 -9.26 15.85
N ASP A 58 -7.79 -9.77 14.62
CA ASP A 58 -9.04 -9.86 13.89
C ASP A 58 -10.15 -10.52 14.73
N LYS A 59 -9.87 -11.70 15.30
CA LYS A 59 -10.85 -12.44 16.13
C LYS A 59 -11.23 -11.69 17.41
N SER A 60 -10.27 -11.05 18.07
CA SER A 60 -10.52 -10.38 19.35
C SER A 60 -11.17 -9.01 19.21
N MET A 61 -10.98 -8.34 18.07
CA MET A 61 -11.42 -6.98 17.79
C MET A 61 -12.31 -6.92 16.53
N LYS A 62 -13.14 -7.95 16.33
CA LYS A 62 -13.84 -8.24 15.07
C LYS A 62 -14.62 -7.08 14.47
N GLU A 63 -15.29 -6.29 15.32
CA GLU A 63 -16.14 -5.16 14.89
C GLU A 63 -15.42 -3.80 15.01
N GLU A 64 -14.17 -3.81 15.43
CA GLU A 64 -13.39 -2.60 15.64
C GLU A 64 -12.49 -2.29 14.43
N PRO A 65 -12.17 -1.01 14.16
CA PRO A 65 -11.30 -0.65 13.03
C PRO A 65 -9.97 -1.40 13.00
N ILE A 66 -9.35 -1.64 14.17
CA ILE A 66 -8.09 -2.37 14.26
C ILE A 66 -8.23 -3.86 13.91
N GLY A 67 -9.39 -4.46 14.14
CA GLY A 67 -9.69 -5.83 13.71
C GLY A 67 -9.81 -5.91 12.18
N HIS A 68 -10.45 -4.93 11.58
CA HIS A 68 -10.54 -4.85 10.12
C HIS A 68 -9.18 -4.58 9.48
N GLU A 69 -8.35 -3.74 10.09
CA GLU A 69 -6.96 -3.52 9.67
C GLU A 69 -6.16 -4.83 9.75
N ALA A 70 -6.30 -5.59 10.84
CA ALA A 70 -5.64 -6.89 11.00
C ALA A 70 -6.06 -7.90 9.92
N ARG A 71 -7.36 -7.93 9.61
CA ARG A 71 -7.91 -8.78 8.54
C ARG A 71 -7.36 -8.38 7.18
N PHE A 72 -7.28 -7.08 6.88
CA PHE A 72 -6.69 -6.57 5.65
C PHE A 72 -5.20 -6.94 5.54
N LYS A 73 -4.41 -6.71 6.59
CA LYS A 73 -2.98 -7.07 6.61
C LYS A 73 -2.74 -8.56 6.45
N ASN A 74 -3.62 -9.40 7.02
CA ASN A 74 -3.55 -10.84 6.81
C ASN A 74 -3.87 -11.23 5.35
N ALA A 75 -4.85 -10.58 4.72
CA ALA A 75 -5.13 -10.78 3.31
C ALA A 75 -3.97 -10.31 2.41
N GLN A 76 -3.34 -9.19 2.75
CA GLN A 76 -2.15 -8.68 2.06
C GLN A 76 -0.95 -9.63 2.21
N LEU A 77 -0.74 -10.21 3.40
CA LEU A 77 0.27 -11.24 3.62
C LEU A 77 0.02 -12.46 2.71
N ARG A 78 -1.24 -12.93 2.61
CA ARG A 78 -1.61 -14.04 1.74
C ARG A 78 -1.35 -13.74 0.26
N TYR A 79 -1.63 -12.51 -0.16
CA TYR A 79 -1.25 -12.04 -1.49
C TYR A 79 0.27 -12.14 -1.70
N TYR A 80 1.09 -11.69 -0.75
CA TYR A 80 2.56 -11.74 -0.86
C TYR A 80 3.12 -13.15 -1.05
N ILE A 81 2.48 -14.16 -0.46
CA ILE A 81 2.91 -15.57 -0.58
C ILE A 81 2.21 -16.34 -1.69
N GLY A 82 1.38 -15.67 -2.50
CA GLY A 82 0.72 -16.26 -3.66
C GLY A 82 -0.58 -17.01 -3.38
N GLU A 83 -1.16 -16.89 -2.19
CA GLU A 83 -2.46 -17.46 -1.84
C GLU A 83 -3.60 -16.53 -2.29
N PHE A 84 -3.71 -16.31 -3.60
CA PHE A 84 -4.55 -15.28 -4.21
C PHE A 84 -6.05 -15.50 -3.98
N ASP A 85 -6.55 -16.72 -4.11
CA ASP A 85 -7.97 -17.05 -3.92
C ASP A 85 -8.41 -16.73 -2.48
N TRP A 86 -7.57 -17.08 -1.50
CA TRP A 86 -7.85 -16.78 -0.11
C TRP A 86 -7.83 -15.27 0.14
N ALA A 87 -6.79 -14.57 -0.35
CA ALA A 87 -6.69 -13.12 -0.23
C ALA A 87 -7.92 -12.43 -0.84
N LEU A 88 -8.30 -12.82 -2.06
CA LEU A 88 -9.44 -12.24 -2.77
C LEU A 88 -10.76 -12.45 -2.02
N SER A 89 -10.99 -13.64 -1.45
CA SER A 89 -12.21 -13.93 -0.68
C SER A 89 -12.36 -13.01 0.53
N VAL A 90 -11.26 -12.74 1.26
CA VAL A 90 -11.25 -11.87 2.42
C VAL A 90 -11.39 -10.39 2.01
N LEU A 91 -10.68 -9.96 0.97
CA LEU A 91 -10.76 -8.60 0.46
C LEU A 91 -12.16 -8.24 -0.01
N ASN A 92 -12.86 -9.16 -0.67
CA ASN A 92 -14.25 -8.96 -1.10
C ASN A 92 -15.22 -8.70 0.07
N ILE A 93 -14.98 -9.30 1.23
CA ILE A 93 -15.74 -9.00 2.44
C ILE A 93 -15.40 -7.59 2.97
N LEU A 94 -14.14 -7.20 2.93
CA LEU A 94 -13.67 -5.92 3.45
C LEU A 94 -14.11 -4.70 2.62
N LYS A 95 -14.38 -4.86 1.34
CA LYS A 95 -14.90 -3.78 0.46
C LYS A 95 -16.19 -3.14 0.99
N SER A 96 -17.03 -3.90 1.68
CA SER A 96 -18.37 -3.47 2.12
C SER A 96 -18.47 -3.12 3.61
N ALA A 97 -17.43 -3.38 4.41
CA ALA A 97 -17.64 -3.55 5.85
C ALA A 97 -17.10 -2.43 6.76
N THR A 98 -16.35 -1.37 6.28
CA THR A 98 -15.60 -0.58 7.26
C THR A 98 -15.27 0.86 6.88
N SER A 99 -14.20 1.40 7.50
CA SER A 99 -13.69 2.72 7.18
C SER A 99 -13.41 2.84 5.68
N LYS A 100 -13.71 3.99 5.11
CA LYS A 100 -13.51 4.26 3.68
C LYS A 100 -12.08 3.94 3.22
N LEU A 101 -11.09 4.15 4.09
CA LEU A 101 -9.68 3.89 3.76
C LEU A 101 -9.40 2.39 3.57
N ILE A 102 -9.78 1.55 4.54
CA ILE A 102 -9.58 0.09 4.44
C ILE A 102 -10.38 -0.50 3.29
N ALA A 103 -11.61 0.00 3.06
CA ALA A 103 -12.44 -0.44 1.94
C ALA A 103 -11.78 -0.11 0.59
N ASN A 104 -11.19 1.09 0.45
CA ASN A 104 -10.48 1.52 -0.75
C ASN A 104 -9.23 0.65 -1.00
N ASP A 105 -8.42 0.43 0.04
CA ASP A 105 -7.22 -0.42 -0.06
C ASP A 105 -7.59 -1.87 -0.41
N ALA A 106 -8.65 -2.41 0.21
CA ALA A 106 -9.16 -3.73 -0.09
C ALA A 106 -9.70 -3.84 -1.52
N MET A 107 -10.40 -2.82 -2.00
CA MET A 107 -10.89 -2.75 -3.37
C MET A 107 -9.73 -2.73 -4.36
N THR A 108 -8.76 -1.87 -4.15
CA THR A 108 -7.56 -1.76 -4.98
C THR A 108 -6.82 -3.10 -5.11
N LEU A 109 -6.48 -3.72 -3.98
CA LEU A 109 -5.75 -4.99 -3.99
C LEU A 109 -6.59 -6.13 -4.60
N SER A 110 -7.90 -6.13 -4.36
CA SER A 110 -8.77 -7.15 -4.97
C SER A 110 -8.86 -7.01 -6.49
N LEU A 111 -8.87 -5.78 -7.03
CA LEU A 111 -8.85 -5.54 -8.47
C LEU A 111 -7.51 -6.01 -9.08
N VAL A 112 -6.39 -5.67 -8.44
CA VAL A 112 -5.07 -6.17 -8.86
C VAL A 112 -5.05 -7.69 -8.95
N ILE A 113 -5.62 -8.37 -7.95
CA ILE A 113 -5.66 -9.84 -7.96
C ILE A 113 -6.62 -10.35 -9.04
N SER A 114 -7.88 -9.88 -9.07
CA SER A 114 -8.90 -10.39 -9.99
C SER A 114 -8.51 -10.16 -11.44
N ASP A 115 -8.01 -8.97 -11.77
CA ASP A 115 -7.68 -8.59 -13.14
C ASP A 115 -6.48 -9.37 -13.71
N ASN A 116 -5.62 -9.92 -12.85
CA ASN A 116 -4.44 -10.67 -13.27
C ASN A 116 -4.57 -12.19 -13.06
N LEU A 117 -5.44 -12.64 -12.15
CA LEU A 117 -5.55 -14.06 -11.80
C LEU A 117 -5.97 -14.94 -12.99
N GLU A 118 -6.86 -14.42 -13.83
CA GLU A 118 -7.36 -15.15 -15.01
C GLU A 118 -6.44 -15.03 -16.23
N TYR A 119 -5.71 -13.93 -16.36
CA TYR A 119 -4.96 -13.60 -17.58
C TYR A 119 -3.48 -13.92 -17.50
N ASP A 120 -2.82 -13.60 -16.36
CA ASP A 120 -1.39 -13.82 -16.18
C ASP A 120 -1.01 -14.05 -14.72
N THR A 121 -1.21 -15.26 -14.25
CA THR A 121 -0.83 -15.67 -12.89
C THR A 121 0.67 -15.48 -12.60
N ILE A 122 1.52 -15.56 -13.63
CA ILE A 122 2.97 -15.36 -13.46
C ILE A 122 3.27 -13.88 -13.22
N ALA A 123 2.64 -12.99 -13.96
CA ALA A 123 2.75 -11.55 -13.70
C ALA A 123 2.24 -11.19 -12.30
N LEU A 124 1.10 -11.77 -11.90
CA LEU A 124 0.55 -11.57 -10.55
C LEU A 124 1.50 -12.05 -9.44
N GLN A 125 2.14 -13.21 -9.60
CA GLN A 125 3.15 -13.70 -8.65
C GLN A 125 4.35 -12.75 -8.56
N ARG A 126 4.80 -12.20 -9.68
CA ARG A 126 5.90 -11.23 -9.71
C ARG A 126 5.49 -9.90 -9.07
N LEU A 127 4.28 -9.40 -9.32
CA LEU A 127 3.73 -8.22 -8.65
C LEU A 127 3.68 -8.43 -7.13
N ALA A 128 3.12 -9.55 -6.69
CA ALA A 128 3.04 -9.89 -5.27
C ALA A 128 4.43 -9.96 -4.61
N LYS A 129 5.39 -10.56 -5.30
CA LYS A 129 6.78 -10.61 -4.81
C LYS A 129 7.44 -9.24 -4.79
N ALA A 130 7.19 -8.40 -5.80
CA ALA A 130 7.69 -7.02 -5.83
C ALA A 130 7.11 -6.22 -4.66
N ASP A 131 5.81 -6.31 -4.41
CA ASP A 131 5.15 -5.64 -3.28
C ASP A 131 5.70 -6.12 -1.94
N TYR A 132 6.02 -7.40 -1.82
CA TYR A 132 6.66 -7.91 -0.61
C TYR A 132 8.08 -7.37 -0.43
N TYR A 133 8.86 -7.27 -1.50
CA TYR A 133 10.17 -6.61 -1.44
C TYR A 133 10.07 -5.11 -1.13
N ILE A 134 9.06 -4.41 -1.65
CA ILE A 134 8.78 -3.02 -1.27
C ILE A 134 8.48 -2.91 0.22
N TYR A 135 7.63 -3.79 0.76
CA TYR A 135 7.35 -3.85 2.19
C TYR A 135 8.61 -4.05 3.03
N GLN A 136 9.55 -4.87 2.55
CA GLN A 136 10.84 -5.13 3.18
C GLN A 136 11.91 -4.07 2.88
N LYS A 137 11.57 -3.00 2.12
CA LYS A 137 12.49 -1.96 1.64
C LYS A 137 13.66 -2.49 0.78
N LYS A 138 13.50 -3.66 0.19
CA LYS A 138 14.44 -4.27 -0.75
C LYS A 138 14.17 -3.75 -2.16
N TYR A 139 14.32 -2.43 -2.40
CA TYR A 139 13.86 -1.75 -3.61
C TYR A 139 14.53 -2.22 -4.89
N GLU A 140 15.82 -2.60 -4.85
CA GLU A 140 16.51 -3.16 -6.01
C GLU A 140 15.90 -4.50 -6.46
N LEU A 141 15.54 -5.37 -5.49
CA LEU A 141 14.90 -6.65 -5.79
C LEU A 141 13.47 -6.44 -6.31
N ALA A 142 12.76 -5.48 -5.74
CA ALA A 142 11.43 -5.10 -6.21
C ALA A 142 11.47 -4.62 -7.67
N ASN A 143 12.39 -3.73 -8.02
CA ASN A 143 12.55 -3.25 -9.40
C ASN A 143 12.86 -4.39 -10.37
N LYS A 144 13.76 -5.33 -10.02
CA LYS A 144 14.04 -6.50 -10.85
C LYS A 144 12.80 -7.35 -11.12
N MET A 145 11.91 -7.51 -10.11
CA MET A 145 10.65 -8.22 -10.31
C MET A 145 9.72 -7.45 -11.25
N LEU A 146 9.54 -6.13 -11.02
CA LEU A 146 8.70 -5.27 -11.86
C LEU A 146 9.20 -5.20 -13.32
N ASP A 147 10.50 -5.10 -13.53
CA ASP A 147 11.11 -5.10 -14.87
C ASP A 147 10.89 -6.41 -15.61
N SER A 148 10.90 -7.53 -14.89
CA SER A 148 10.65 -8.84 -15.49
C SER A 148 9.21 -9.00 -16.01
N ILE A 149 8.24 -8.30 -15.44
CA ILE A 149 6.83 -8.30 -15.90
C ILE A 149 6.74 -7.57 -17.25
N ASN A 150 7.36 -6.41 -17.35
CA ASN A 150 7.32 -5.58 -18.55
C ASN A 150 7.91 -6.26 -19.79
N ILE A 151 8.87 -7.18 -19.61
CA ILE A 151 9.51 -7.92 -20.72
C ILE A 151 8.58 -8.98 -21.30
N TYR A 152 7.76 -9.64 -20.46
CA TYR A 152 7.03 -10.83 -20.88
C TYR A 152 5.58 -10.55 -21.34
N ASN A 153 4.89 -9.60 -20.76
CA ASN A 153 3.54 -9.23 -21.19
C ASN A 153 3.16 -7.86 -20.61
N PRO A 154 3.27 -6.77 -21.37
CA PRO A 154 2.78 -5.46 -20.94
C PRO A 154 1.25 -5.46 -21.02
N ASN A 155 0.58 -6.19 -20.11
CA ASN A 155 -0.86 -6.17 -20.01
C ASN A 155 -1.31 -4.77 -19.58
N GLU A 156 -2.19 -4.14 -20.33
CA GLU A 156 -2.72 -2.80 -20.04
C GLU A 156 -3.36 -2.71 -18.65
N VAL A 157 -3.94 -3.80 -18.18
CA VAL A 157 -4.59 -3.89 -16.86
C VAL A 157 -3.59 -3.76 -15.70
N SER A 158 -2.41 -4.38 -15.83
CA SER A 158 -1.36 -4.36 -14.80
C SER A 158 -0.46 -3.12 -14.87
N MET A 159 -0.43 -2.43 -16.01
CA MET A 159 0.52 -1.35 -16.25
C MET A 159 0.37 -0.16 -15.28
N PRO A 160 -0.83 0.36 -14.98
CA PRO A 160 -0.97 1.42 -13.99
C PRO A 160 -0.42 1.04 -12.62
N TYR A 161 -0.71 -0.18 -12.17
CA TYR A 161 -0.22 -0.68 -10.88
C TYR A 161 1.31 -0.81 -10.87
N LEU A 162 1.89 -1.37 -11.93
CA LEU A 162 3.35 -1.49 -12.09
C LEU A 162 4.03 -0.12 -12.09
N LEU A 163 3.49 0.85 -12.83
CA LEU A 163 4.00 2.22 -12.85
C LEU A 163 3.93 2.88 -11.49
N MET A 164 2.82 2.70 -10.76
CA MET A 164 2.66 3.20 -9.38
C MET A 164 3.70 2.61 -8.44
N ARG A 165 4.03 1.32 -8.55
CA ARG A 165 5.07 0.68 -7.73
C ARG A 165 6.47 1.19 -8.05
N LYS A 166 6.78 1.37 -9.33
CA LYS A 166 8.05 1.99 -9.76
C LYS A 166 8.16 3.44 -9.30
N ALA A 167 7.08 4.21 -9.42
CA ALA A 167 7.02 5.59 -8.93
C ALA A 167 7.26 5.66 -7.41
N TYR A 168 6.61 4.78 -6.64
CA TYR A 168 6.83 4.69 -5.20
C TYR A 168 8.29 4.37 -4.85
N ILE A 169 8.92 3.42 -5.56
CA ILE A 169 10.34 3.09 -5.33
C ILE A 169 11.25 4.27 -5.68
N ALA A 170 10.96 4.99 -6.74
CA ALA A 170 11.71 6.19 -7.13
C ALA A 170 11.59 7.30 -6.06
N ASP A 171 10.38 7.53 -5.54
CA ASP A 171 10.12 8.48 -4.46
C ASP A 171 10.90 8.12 -3.17
N GLU A 172 10.84 6.86 -2.74
CA GLU A 172 11.59 6.36 -1.57
C GLU A 172 13.11 6.47 -1.74
N ASN A 173 13.60 6.34 -2.97
CA ASN A 173 15.01 6.54 -3.33
C ASN A 173 15.36 8.02 -3.57
N GLN A 174 14.42 8.95 -3.38
CA GLN A 174 14.56 10.39 -3.60
C GLN A 174 14.86 10.77 -5.06
N ASP A 175 14.57 9.89 -6.00
CA ASP A 175 14.58 10.22 -7.43
C ASP A 175 13.22 10.81 -7.85
N TYR A 176 13.01 12.03 -7.37
CA TYR A 176 11.72 12.72 -7.51
C TYR A 176 11.36 13.02 -8.97
N ASN A 177 12.35 13.24 -9.84
CA ASN A 177 12.09 13.46 -11.27
C ASN A 177 11.59 12.20 -11.96
N LEU A 178 12.15 11.04 -11.62
CA LEU A 178 11.65 9.76 -12.12
C LEU A 178 10.25 9.46 -11.56
N ALA A 179 10.03 9.69 -10.27
CA ALA A 179 8.73 9.48 -9.64
C ALA A 179 7.63 10.35 -10.30
N ASP A 180 7.88 11.66 -10.51
CA ASP A 180 7.00 12.59 -11.24
C ASP A 180 6.66 12.05 -12.64
N SER A 181 7.67 11.66 -13.40
CA SER A 181 7.47 11.12 -14.75
C SER A 181 6.61 9.86 -14.77
N LEU A 182 6.78 8.98 -13.78
CA LEU A 182 6.03 7.72 -13.67
C LEU A 182 4.58 7.96 -13.23
N TYR A 183 4.34 8.84 -12.24
CA TYR A 183 2.97 9.24 -11.86
C TYR A 183 2.23 9.90 -13.02
N LYS A 184 2.88 10.81 -13.75
CA LYS A 184 2.32 11.44 -14.97
C LYS A 184 1.90 10.40 -16.00
N ARG A 185 2.70 9.37 -16.23
CA ARG A 185 2.32 8.27 -17.13
C ARG A 185 1.06 7.54 -16.70
N VAL A 186 0.79 7.42 -15.39
CA VAL A 186 -0.44 6.78 -14.89
C VAL A 186 -1.64 7.65 -15.21
N TYR A 187 -1.71 8.88 -14.69
CA TYR A 187 -2.94 9.68 -14.83
C TYR A 187 -3.13 10.32 -16.21
N GLN A 188 -2.10 10.39 -17.07
CA GLN A 188 -2.23 10.82 -18.45
C GLN A 188 -2.47 9.68 -19.44
N GLY A 189 -1.80 8.55 -19.23
CA GLY A 189 -1.91 7.39 -20.13
C GLY A 189 -3.04 6.44 -19.78
N TYR A 190 -3.51 6.43 -18.51
CA TYR A 190 -4.51 5.53 -17.97
C TYR A 190 -5.50 6.27 -17.07
N ALA A 191 -6.07 7.37 -17.58
CA ALA A 191 -6.94 8.26 -16.82
C ALA A 191 -8.19 7.58 -16.23
N ASP A 192 -8.68 6.54 -16.87
CA ASP A 192 -9.83 5.72 -16.41
C ASP A 192 -9.43 4.64 -15.38
N SER A 193 -8.14 4.51 -15.08
CA SER A 193 -7.67 3.55 -14.09
C SER A 193 -8.06 3.98 -12.69
N TYR A 194 -8.43 3.01 -11.85
CA TYR A 194 -8.64 3.21 -10.41
C TYR A 194 -7.38 3.66 -9.64
N MET A 195 -6.23 3.78 -10.34
CA MET A 195 -4.97 4.32 -9.80
C MET A 195 -4.74 5.78 -10.18
N ALA A 196 -5.54 6.36 -11.08
CA ALA A 196 -5.25 7.66 -11.66
C ALA A 196 -5.36 8.80 -10.63
N ASP A 197 -6.36 8.77 -9.76
CA ASP A 197 -6.54 9.76 -8.71
C ASP A 197 -5.46 9.66 -7.61
N ASP A 198 -5.04 8.43 -7.24
CA ASP A 198 -3.93 8.20 -6.32
C ASP A 198 -2.59 8.70 -6.91
N ALA A 199 -2.33 8.41 -8.20
CA ALA A 199 -1.15 8.92 -8.90
C ALA A 199 -1.12 10.44 -8.94
N LEU A 200 -2.25 11.06 -9.30
CA LEU A 200 -2.38 12.51 -9.38
C LEU A 200 -2.17 13.18 -8.03
N MET A 201 -2.71 12.60 -6.94
CA MET A 201 -2.51 13.10 -5.59
C MET A 201 -1.05 12.99 -5.12
N LYS A 202 -0.40 11.85 -5.39
CA LYS A 202 1.01 11.62 -5.03
C LYS A 202 1.94 12.55 -5.80
N ASP A 203 1.69 12.73 -7.08
CA ASP A 203 2.46 13.64 -7.93
C ASP A 203 2.31 15.09 -7.46
N ALA A 204 1.10 15.54 -7.16
CA ALA A 204 0.86 16.88 -6.63
C ALA A 204 1.66 17.17 -5.35
N VAL A 205 1.67 16.20 -4.41
CA VAL A 205 2.44 16.31 -3.17
C VAL A 205 3.95 16.33 -3.43
N LEU A 206 4.42 15.52 -4.38
CA LEU A 206 5.84 15.44 -4.76
C LEU A 206 6.30 16.74 -5.43
N LEU A 207 5.54 17.28 -6.38
CA LEU A 207 5.79 18.56 -7.04
C LEU A 207 5.86 19.71 -6.04
N GLU A 208 4.91 19.75 -5.08
CA GLU A 208 4.86 20.79 -4.04
C GLU A 208 6.03 20.73 -3.07
N ARG A 209 6.37 19.51 -2.58
CA ARG A 209 7.27 19.40 -1.42
C ARG A 209 8.72 19.19 -1.74
N PHE A 210 9.01 18.57 -2.89
CA PHE A 210 10.36 18.12 -3.21
C PHE A 210 10.90 18.70 -4.51
N LEU A 211 10.04 19.10 -5.46
CA LEU A 211 10.47 19.65 -6.74
C LEU A 211 10.31 21.18 -6.82
N ASP A 212 9.69 21.81 -5.82
CA ASP A 212 9.39 23.26 -5.77
C ASP A 212 8.63 23.77 -7.01
N LYS A 213 7.73 22.94 -7.54
CA LYS A 213 6.91 23.20 -8.73
C LYS A 213 5.47 23.51 -8.33
N LYS A 214 5.30 24.64 -7.66
CA LYS A 214 4.03 25.05 -7.05
C LYS A 214 2.87 25.12 -8.06
N GLU A 215 3.10 25.68 -9.23
CA GLU A 215 2.09 25.85 -10.27
C GLU A 215 1.62 24.48 -10.80
N GLU A 216 2.56 23.58 -11.14
CA GLU A 216 2.23 22.23 -11.58
C GLU A 216 1.48 21.44 -10.50
N ALA A 217 1.86 21.59 -9.22
CA ALA A 217 1.16 20.96 -8.10
C ALA A 217 -0.30 21.45 -7.99
N MET A 218 -0.53 22.76 -8.17
CA MET A 218 -1.87 23.34 -8.17
C MET A 218 -2.72 22.82 -9.32
N GLU A 219 -2.15 22.64 -10.52
CA GLU A 219 -2.85 22.04 -11.67
C GLU A 219 -3.28 20.58 -11.36
N CYS A 220 -2.40 19.79 -10.75
CA CYS A 220 -2.73 18.44 -10.34
C CYS A 220 -3.85 18.41 -9.30
N TYR A 221 -3.81 19.28 -8.27
CA TYR A 221 -4.88 19.36 -7.29
C TYR A 221 -6.20 19.82 -7.91
N ALA A 222 -6.18 20.80 -8.83
CA ALA A 222 -7.38 21.26 -9.53
C ALA A 222 -7.99 20.13 -10.36
N LYS A 223 -7.17 19.43 -11.15
CA LYS A 223 -7.60 18.28 -11.96
C LYS A 223 -8.24 17.19 -11.10
N LEU A 224 -7.65 16.88 -9.94
CA LEU A 224 -8.22 15.88 -9.01
C LEU A 224 -9.60 16.31 -8.49
N ILE A 225 -9.77 17.60 -8.17
CA ILE A 225 -11.03 18.17 -7.67
C ILE A 225 -12.12 18.13 -8.74
N ASP A 226 -11.77 18.42 -9.97
CA ASP A 226 -12.72 18.63 -11.08
C ASP A 226 -13.07 17.32 -11.80
N GLU A 227 -12.08 16.45 -12.05
CA GLU A 227 -12.26 15.25 -12.84
C GLU A 227 -12.50 13.99 -11.98
N TYR A 228 -11.97 13.92 -10.74
CA TYR A 228 -12.08 12.75 -9.86
C TYR A 228 -12.94 13.04 -8.63
N THR A 229 -14.15 13.52 -8.83
CA THR A 229 -15.05 14.03 -7.76
C THR A 229 -15.43 13.00 -6.71
N ALA A 230 -15.38 11.71 -7.03
CA ALA A 230 -15.63 10.60 -6.10
C ALA A 230 -14.38 10.15 -5.31
N SER A 231 -13.20 10.69 -5.62
CA SER A 231 -11.94 10.33 -4.97
C SER A 231 -11.95 10.65 -3.48
N VAL A 232 -11.32 9.78 -2.70
CA VAL A 232 -11.12 9.99 -1.25
C VAL A 232 -10.21 11.18 -0.97
N TYR A 233 -9.42 11.64 -1.95
CA TYR A 233 -8.44 12.71 -1.84
C TYR A 233 -9.01 14.11 -2.10
N VAL A 234 -10.25 14.26 -2.59
CA VAL A 234 -10.82 15.58 -2.97
C VAL A 234 -10.75 16.60 -1.83
N ALA A 235 -11.08 16.21 -0.60
CA ALA A 235 -11.02 17.12 0.55
C ALA A 235 -9.59 17.59 0.83
N GLN A 236 -8.62 16.71 0.74
CA GLN A 236 -7.20 17.01 0.94
C GLN A 236 -6.67 17.91 -0.20
N ALA A 237 -7.01 17.59 -1.44
CA ALA A 237 -6.63 18.39 -2.60
C ALA A 237 -7.17 19.82 -2.52
N ARG A 238 -8.43 20.01 -2.13
CA ARG A 238 -9.03 21.34 -1.92
C ARG A 238 -8.27 22.16 -0.87
N ASN A 239 -7.88 21.55 0.22
CA ASN A 239 -7.12 22.22 1.28
C ASN A 239 -5.72 22.61 0.79
N ALA A 240 -5.03 21.71 0.08
CA ALA A 240 -3.71 21.98 -0.48
C ALA A 240 -3.77 23.08 -1.55
N TYR A 241 -4.73 23.01 -2.47
CA TYR A 241 -4.93 24.02 -3.51
C TYR A 241 -5.14 25.42 -2.93
N ARG A 242 -6.02 25.57 -1.90
CA ARG A 242 -6.25 26.86 -1.24
C ARG A 242 -4.99 27.40 -0.59
N ARG A 243 -4.26 26.55 0.16
CA ARG A 243 -3.01 26.95 0.81
C ARG A 243 -1.95 27.43 -0.17
N LEU A 244 -1.88 26.83 -1.37
CA LEU A 244 -0.90 27.21 -2.38
C LEU A 244 -1.31 28.47 -3.15
N ARG A 245 -2.62 28.71 -3.29
CA ARG A 245 -3.14 29.90 -3.97
C ARG A 245 -2.97 31.17 -3.14
N ASP A 246 -3.19 31.11 -1.84
CA ASP A 246 -3.12 32.24 -0.89
C ASP A 246 -1.68 32.50 -0.46
#